data_cb7d798ad7e69592963aefce6788e533
#
_entry.id   cb7d798ad7e69592963aefce6788e533
#
_cell.length_a   1.000
_cell.length_b   1.000
_cell.length_c   1.000
_cell.angle_alpha   90.00
_cell.angle_beta   90.00
_cell.angle_gamma   90.00
#
_symmetry.space_group_name_H-M   'P 1'
#
loop_
_entity.id
_entity.type
_entity.pdbx_description
1 polymer ?
#
loop_
_entity_poly.entity_id
_entity_poly.type
_entity_poly.pdbx_seq_one_letter_code
_entity_poly.pdbx_strand_id
1 'polypeptide(L)' 'METFHTYNYFINVVLPLALPKLYTYAVPIELEQQVQPGVRVEVQFGRQKLYTAIVHSITINPPTEYIPKEILAVINR' A
#
# COMPACT_ATOMS: atom_id res chain seq x y z
N MET A 1 12.58 -18.78 -15.64
CA MET A 1 11.14 -18.78 -15.36
C MET A 1 10.74 -17.56 -14.60
N GLU A 2 9.73 -16.90 -15.08
CA GLU A 2 9.27 -15.70 -14.43
C GLU A 2 8.22 -16.01 -13.39
N THR A 3 8.25 -15.23 -12.34
CA THR A 3 7.25 -15.33 -11.29
C THR A 3 6.39 -14.08 -11.33
N PHE A 4 5.10 -14.28 -11.43
CA PHE A 4 4.14 -13.18 -11.43
C PHE A 4 3.51 -13.11 -10.08
N HIS A 5 3.51 -11.90 -9.52
CA HIS A 5 2.83 -11.65 -8.27
C HIS A 5 1.44 -11.15 -8.58
N THR A 6 0.47 -11.88 -8.13
CA THR A 6 -0.92 -11.51 -8.32
C THR A 6 -1.46 -10.97 -7.02
N TYR A 7 -2.03 -9.78 -7.10
CA TYR A 7 -2.62 -9.13 -5.94
C TYR A 7 -4.12 -9.05 -6.14
N ASN A 8 -4.85 -9.39 -5.11
CA ASN A 8 -6.30 -9.25 -5.15
C ASN A 8 -6.72 -7.82 -4.85
N TYR A 9 -5.93 -7.13 -4.04
CA TYR A 9 -6.30 -5.79 -3.58
C TYR A 9 -5.13 -4.85 -3.62
N PHE A 10 -5.47 -3.60 -3.81
CA PHE A 10 -4.55 -2.49 -3.70
C PHE A 10 -5.16 -1.50 -2.74
N ILE A 11 -4.35 -0.68 -2.09
CA ILE A 11 -4.85 0.33 -1.19
C ILE A 11 -4.31 1.69 -1.58
N ASN A 12 -5.15 2.68 -1.39
CA ASN A 12 -4.74 4.06 -1.52
C ASN A 12 -4.46 4.58 -0.12
N VAL A 13 -3.29 5.14 0.08
CA VAL A 13 -2.85 5.55 1.41
C VAL A 13 -2.52 7.03 1.44
N VAL A 14 -2.63 7.58 2.64
CA VAL A 14 -2.19 8.94 2.93
C VAL A 14 -0.82 8.84 3.59
N LEU A 15 0.15 9.49 2.97
CA LEU A 15 1.51 9.54 3.50
C LEU A 15 1.71 10.85 4.25
N PRO A 16 2.58 10.84 5.28
CA PRO A 16 2.86 12.06 6.03
C PRO A 16 3.83 12.96 5.26
N LEU A 17 3.40 13.38 4.09
CA LEU A 17 4.19 14.24 3.21
C LEU A 17 3.44 15.54 3.00
N ALA A 18 4.19 16.54 2.56
CA ALA A 18 3.61 17.86 2.39
C ALA A 18 2.55 17.90 1.30
N LEU A 19 2.68 17.05 0.28
CA LEU A 19 1.74 17.06 -0.83
C LEU A 19 0.53 16.21 -0.49
N PRO A 20 -0.68 16.77 -0.61
CA PRO A 20 -1.91 16.05 -0.31
C PRO A 20 -2.29 15.15 -1.47
N LYS A 21 -1.72 13.98 -1.51
CA LYS A 21 -1.92 13.07 -2.62
C LYS A 21 -2.03 11.65 -2.07
N LEU A 22 -2.87 10.85 -2.70
CA LEU A 22 -2.98 9.44 -2.37
C LEU A 22 -1.99 8.65 -3.21
N TYR A 23 -1.39 7.66 -2.59
CA TYR A 23 -0.49 6.74 -3.28
C TYR A 23 -1.03 5.34 -3.15
N THR A 24 -0.86 4.53 -4.19
CA THR A 24 -1.42 3.20 -4.23
C THR A 24 -0.33 2.17 -4.00
N TYR A 25 -0.62 1.22 -3.12
CA TYR A 25 0.27 0.11 -2.81
C TYR A 25 -0.46 -1.20 -2.98
N ALA A 26 0.30 -2.25 -3.30
CA ALA A 26 -0.25 -3.60 -3.40
C ALA A 26 -0.32 -4.23 -2.03
N VAL A 27 -1.34 -5.07 -1.84
CA VAL A 27 -1.53 -5.78 -0.58
C VAL A 27 -1.13 -7.23 -0.76
N PRO A 28 -0.07 -7.69 -0.09
CA PRO A 28 0.27 -9.11 -0.13
C PRO A 28 -0.89 -9.95 0.39
N ILE A 29 -1.05 -11.14 -0.18
CA ILE A 29 -2.18 -12.00 0.16
C ILE A 29 -2.25 -12.26 1.66
N GLU A 30 -1.11 -12.46 2.30
CA GLU A 30 -1.09 -12.79 3.72
C GLU A 30 -1.53 -11.63 4.61
N LEU A 31 -1.65 -10.42 4.07
CA LEU A 31 -2.06 -9.26 4.85
C LEU A 31 -3.46 -8.78 4.51
N GLU A 32 -4.14 -9.44 3.58
CA GLU A 32 -5.40 -8.92 3.06
C GLU A 32 -6.44 -8.73 4.15
N GLN A 33 -6.51 -9.65 5.09
CA GLN A 33 -7.55 -9.59 6.09
C GLN A 33 -7.30 -8.56 7.18
N GLN A 34 -6.11 -8.01 7.20
CA GLN A 34 -5.76 -7.02 8.21
C GLN A 34 -5.92 -5.59 7.69
N VAL A 35 -6.18 -5.42 6.41
CA VAL A 35 -6.20 -4.11 5.78
C VAL A 35 -7.63 -3.60 5.71
N GLN A 36 -7.86 -2.43 6.27
CA GLN A 36 -9.15 -1.75 6.22
C GLN A 36 -8.90 -0.25 6.22
N PRO A 37 -9.86 0.55 5.72
CA PRO A 37 -9.71 2.00 5.82
C PRO A 37 -9.48 2.41 7.27
N GLY A 38 -8.54 3.33 7.45
CA GLY A 38 -8.17 3.82 8.77
C GLY A 38 -7.03 3.08 9.43
N VAL A 39 -6.65 1.94 8.91
CA VAL A 39 -5.57 1.15 9.47
C VAL A 39 -4.24 1.75 9.05
N ARG A 40 -3.24 1.63 9.91
CA ARG A 40 -1.90 2.09 9.60
C ARG A 40 -1.08 0.96 9.00
N VAL A 41 -0.30 1.30 7.99
CA VAL A 41 0.56 0.34 7.31
C VAL A 41 1.94 0.96 7.18
N GLU A 42 2.94 0.10 7.11
CA GLU A 42 4.30 0.54 6.84
C GLU A 42 4.59 0.37 5.36
N VAL A 43 5.10 1.43 4.75
CA VAL A 43 5.38 1.42 3.32
C VAL A 43 6.72 2.08 3.06
N GLN A 44 7.31 1.73 1.92
CA GLN A 44 8.50 2.40 1.43
C GLN A 44 8.07 3.44 0.42
N PHE A 45 8.59 4.64 0.55
CA PHE A 45 8.32 5.70 -0.40
C PHE A 45 9.63 6.38 -0.79
N GLY A 46 9.81 6.55 -2.08
CA GLY A 46 11.05 7.08 -2.57
C GLY A 46 12.16 6.06 -2.38
N ARG A 47 13.35 6.55 -2.12
CA ARG A 47 14.51 5.71 -2.05
C ARG A 47 14.82 5.38 -0.61
N GLN A 48 14.55 4.17 -0.21
CA GLN A 48 14.96 3.66 1.10
C GLN A 48 14.34 4.38 2.30
N LYS A 49 13.21 5.02 2.11
CA LYS A 49 12.53 5.67 3.23
C LYS A 49 11.28 4.91 3.57
N LEU A 50 11.09 4.70 4.86
CA LEU A 50 9.92 3.99 5.37
C LEU A 50 9.02 4.98 6.07
N TYR A 51 7.73 4.83 5.84
CA TYR A 51 6.73 5.69 6.44
C TYR A 51 5.59 4.86 6.98
N THR A 52 4.95 5.39 8.00
CA THR A 52 3.67 4.88 8.44
C THR A 52 2.60 5.65 7.69
N ALA A 53 1.81 4.93 6.92
CA ALA A 53 0.75 5.52 6.12
C ALA A 53 -0.61 5.06 6.64
N ILE A 54 -1.65 5.82 6.32
CA ILE A 54 -3.00 5.48 6.73
C ILE A 54 -3.78 5.05 5.51
N VAL A 55 -4.44 3.90 5.60
CA VAL A 55 -5.25 3.40 4.50
C VAL A 55 -6.47 4.29 4.34
N HIS A 56 -6.61 4.86 3.15
CA HIS A 56 -7.77 5.67 2.83
C HIS A 56 -8.88 4.81 2.23
N SER A 57 -8.52 3.94 1.31
CA SER A 57 -9.51 3.14 0.59
C SER A 57 -8.86 1.91 0.01
N ILE A 58 -9.69 0.93 -0.33
CA ILE A 58 -9.26 -0.33 -0.92
C ILE A 58 -9.82 -0.39 -2.33
N THR A 59 -9.02 -0.85 -3.27
CA THR A 59 -9.45 -0.97 -4.65
C THR A 59 -8.90 -2.26 -5.25
N ILE A 60 -9.55 -2.72 -6.31
CA ILE A 60 -9.05 -3.85 -7.06
C ILE A 60 -8.28 -3.40 -8.30
N ASN A 61 -8.22 -2.11 -8.54
CA ASN A 61 -7.58 -1.57 -9.74
C ASN A 61 -6.19 -1.05 -9.43
N PRO A 62 -5.16 -1.60 -10.06
CA PRO A 62 -3.81 -1.07 -9.86
C PRO A 62 -3.66 0.29 -10.53
N PRO A 63 -2.69 1.07 -10.10
CA PRO A 63 -2.39 2.32 -10.80
C PRO A 63 -1.86 2.02 -12.20
N THR A 64 -2.10 2.93 -13.12
CA THR A 64 -1.64 2.75 -14.49
C THR A 64 -0.33 3.46 -14.76
N GLU A 65 0.09 4.33 -13.86
CA GLU A 65 1.24 5.22 -14.09
C GLU A 65 2.52 4.69 -13.49
N TYR A 66 2.43 3.67 -12.65
CA TYR A 66 3.61 3.10 -12.02
C TYR A 66 3.26 1.71 -11.50
N ILE A 67 4.28 0.94 -11.19
CA ILE A 67 4.11 -0.38 -10.61
C ILE A 67 4.09 -0.21 -9.10
N PRO A 68 2.97 -0.56 -8.44
CA PRO A 68 2.86 -0.33 -7.00
C PRO A 68 3.78 -1.26 -6.23
N LYS A 69 4.39 -0.72 -5.18
CA LYS A 69 5.15 -1.53 -4.24
C LYS A 69 4.18 -2.17 -3.26
N GLU A 70 4.65 -3.23 -2.63
CA GLU A 70 3.87 -3.87 -1.57
C GLU A 70 3.99 -3.09 -0.28
N ILE A 71 2.93 -3.12 0.51
CA ILE A 71 3.05 -2.67 1.90
C ILE A 71 3.95 -3.69 2.62
N LEU A 72 4.66 -3.20 3.62
CA LEU A 72 5.61 -4.03 4.33
C LEU A 72 4.99 -4.68 5.56
N ALA A 73 4.06 -4.00 6.19
CA ALA A 73 3.45 -4.51 7.40
C ALA A 73 2.17 -3.75 7.68
N VAL A 74 1.28 -4.37 8.44
CA VAL A 74 0.12 -3.70 9.01
C VAL A 74 0.43 -3.41 10.46
N ILE A 75 0.26 -2.17 10.87
CA ILE A 75 0.58 -1.75 12.22
C ILE A 75 -0.70 -1.75 13.03
N ASN A 76 -0.76 -2.70 13.94
CA ASN A 76 -1.93 -2.86 14.78
C ASN A 76 -1.75 -2.13 16.08
N ARG A 77 -2.72 -1.38 16.40
CA ARG A 77 -2.72 -0.84 17.68
C ARG A 77 -3.56 0.13 17.89
#